data_3684b6683515622b92d784d02beac2d3
#
_entry.id   3684b6683515622b92d784d02beac2d3
#
_cell.length_a   1.000
_cell.length_b   1.000
_cell.length_c   1.000
_cell.angle_alpha   90.00
_cell.angle_beta   90.00
_cell.angle_gamma   90.00
#
_symmetry.space_group_name_H-M   'P 1'
#
loop_
_entity.id
_entity.type
_entity.pdbx_description
1 polymer ?
#
loop_
_entity_poly.entity_id
_entity_poly.type
_entity_poly.pdbx_seq_one_letter_code
_entity_poly.pdbx_strand_id
1 'polypeptide(L)'
;MKKTQFLNLVALIIAVMTFTMCQSELETVPSTPEEALAELIAGNERYVNEKSIHPHGDMDRVEKTAPHQAPFAAVVGCSDSRVPVELLFDQGIGDIFVIRTAGNNVNSEMVMGSVDYAIEHLGVKLLLVLGHGSCGGVTGAISDGEEEHGNIGHLLGTIRDDVSDYVGKPESLDAAIHHHTQVQVERIIAYPHVAEKIANGELLVKKAYYDVNTGKVTY
;
A
#
# COMPACT_ATOMS: atom_id res chain seq x y z
N MET A 1 -22.99 60.26 4.23
CA MET A 1 -23.64 58.95 4.53
C MET A 1 -23.47 57.88 3.48
N LYS A 2 -23.38 58.14 2.16
CA LYS A 2 -23.30 57.09 1.13
C LYS A 2 -21.94 56.40 0.97
N LYS A 3 -20.80 57.02 1.29
CA LYS A 3 -19.46 56.39 1.16
C LYS A 3 -19.15 55.36 2.26
N THR A 4 -19.60 55.61 3.48
CA THR A 4 -19.37 54.70 4.63
C THR A 4 -20.20 53.41 4.53
N GLN A 5 -21.41 53.48 3.97
CA GLN A 5 -22.25 52.30 3.74
C GLN A 5 -21.69 51.41 2.61
N PHE A 6 -21.05 52.00 1.60
CA PHE A 6 -20.43 51.24 0.52
C PHE A 6 -19.15 50.49 0.99
N LEU A 7 -18.33 51.16 1.84
CA LEU A 7 -17.14 50.52 2.42
C LEU A 7 -17.50 49.34 3.34
N ASN A 8 -18.56 49.48 4.13
CA ASN A 8 -19.01 48.42 5.03
C ASN A 8 -19.59 47.22 4.27
N LEU A 9 -20.28 47.48 3.11
CA LEU A 9 -20.81 46.41 2.27
C LEU A 9 -19.68 45.64 1.56
N VAL A 10 -18.63 46.33 1.07
CA VAL A 10 -17.45 45.70 0.46
C VAL A 10 -16.65 44.92 1.48
N ALA A 11 -16.46 45.42 2.70
CA ALA A 11 -15.79 44.69 3.78
C ALA A 11 -16.55 43.43 4.20
N LEU A 12 -17.90 43.47 4.21
CA LEU A 12 -18.73 42.31 4.51
C LEU A 12 -18.67 41.24 3.43
N ILE A 13 -18.63 41.63 2.15
CA ILE A 13 -18.51 40.72 1.01
C ILE A 13 -17.13 40.03 1.01
N ILE A 14 -16.05 40.77 1.31
CA ILE A 14 -14.70 40.20 1.42
C ILE A 14 -14.63 39.23 2.61
N ALA A 15 -15.21 39.54 3.74
CA ALA A 15 -15.26 38.67 4.92
C ALA A 15 -16.07 37.40 4.64
N VAL A 16 -17.15 37.46 3.88
CA VAL A 16 -17.93 36.29 3.47
C VAL A 16 -17.17 35.43 2.47
N MET A 17 -16.45 36.03 1.50
CA MET A 17 -15.61 35.28 0.57
C MET A 17 -14.42 34.58 1.22
N THR A 18 -13.81 35.19 2.25
CA THR A 18 -12.71 34.52 2.98
C THR A 18 -13.18 33.43 3.91
N PHE A 19 -14.42 33.48 4.40
CA PHE A 19 -14.99 32.42 5.26
C PHE A 19 -15.40 31.19 4.43
N THR A 20 -15.66 31.34 3.13
CA THR A 20 -16.05 30.20 2.27
C THR A 20 -14.84 29.38 1.78
N MET A 21 -13.60 29.84 1.99
CA MET A 21 -12.38 29.11 1.60
C MET A 21 -11.78 28.25 2.73
N CYS A 22 -12.38 28.27 3.92
CA CYS A 22 -11.99 27.37 5.02
C CYS A 22 -13.13 26.38 5.31
N GLN A 23 -13.66 25.73 4.27
CA GLN A 23 -14.24 24.42 4.47
C GLN A 23 -13.06 23.45 4.54
N SER A 24 -12.75 22.98 5.74
CA SER A 24 -12.05 21.73 5.91
C SER A 24 -12.79 20.72 5.01
N GLU A 25 -12.15 20.28 3.92
CA GLU A 25 -12.61 19.08 3.23
C GLU A 25 -12.77 18.04 4.32
N LEU A 26 -13.98 17.57 4.54
CA LEU A 26 -14.23 16.44 5.41
C LEU A 26 -13.41 15.31 4.78
N GLU A 27 -12.36 14.93 5.48
CA GLU A 27 -11.46 13.88 5.08
C GLU A 27 -12.28 12.60 4.91
N THR A 28 -12.60 12.26 3.66
CA THR A 28 -13.41 11.09 3.34
C THR A 28 -12.48 9.88 3.35
N VAL A 29 -12.55 9.10 4.42
CA VAL A 29 -11.87 7.81 4.47
C VAL A 29 -12.46 6.90 3.38
N PRO A 30 -11.65 6.27 2.53
CA PRO A 30 -12.12 5.33 1.52
C PRO A 30 -13.04 4.27 2.12
N SER A 31 -14.23 4.12 1.56
CA SER A 31 -15.29 3.23 2.05
C SER A 31 -15.56 2.05 1.13
N THR A 32 -15.08 2.12 -0.11
CA THR A 32 -15.18 1.05 -1.11
C THR A 32 -13.79 0.58 -1.57
N PRO A 33 -13.69 -0.63 -2.14
CA PRO A 33 -12.44 -1.13 -2.73
C PRO A 33 -11.85 -0.19 -3.79
N GLU A 34 -12.69 0.39 -4.64
CA GLU A 34 -12.30 1.29 -5.71
C GLU A 34 -11.76 2.63 -5.17
N GLU A 35 -12.41 3.18 -4.14
CA GLU A 35 -11.94 4.39 -3.47
C GLU A 35 -10.59 4.15 -2.79
N ALA A 36 -10.41 3.00 -2.14
CA ALA A 36 -9.14 2.62 -1.50
C ALA A 36 -8.01 2.51 -2.52
N LEU A 37 -8.27 1.90 -3.68
CA LEU A 37 -7.28 1.82 -4.76
C LEU A 37 -6.99 3.21 -5.35
N ALA A 38 -8.00 4.02 -5.57
CA ALA A 38 -7.85 5.37 -6.12
C ALA A 38 -7.00 6.26 -5.20
N GLU A 39 -7.18 6.15 -3.86
CA GLU A 39 -6.37 6.91 -2.90
C GLU A 39 -4.90 6.48 -2.94
N LEU A 40 -4.59 5.17 -2.99
CA LEU A 40 -3.20 4.72 -3.12
C LEU A 40 -2.56 5.16 -4.45
N ILE A 41 -3.33 5.15 -5.55
CA ILE A 41 -2.86 5.67 -6.85
C ILE A 41 -2.54 7.17 -6.74
N ALA A 42 -3.47 7.96 -6.21
CA ALA A 42 -3.30 9.41 -6.05
C ALA A 42 -2.11 9.74 -5.13
N GLY A 43 -1.94 8.97 -4.03
CA GLY A 43 -0.82 9.12 -3.12
C GLY A 43 0.51 8.86 -3.80
N ASN A 44 0.63 7.78 -4.59
CA ASN A 44 1.85 7.51 -5.35
C ASN A 44 2.10 8.58 -6.44
N GLU A 45 1.07 9.09 -7.09
CA GLU A 45 1.21 10.22 -8.02
C GLU A 45 1.75 11.48 -7.33
N ARG A 46 1.28 11.78 -6.11
CA ARG A 46 1.82 12.89 -5.31
C ARG A 46 3.30 12.66 -4.99
N TYR A 47 3.64 11.44 -4.53
CA TYR A 47 5.02 11.07 -4.21
C TYR A 47 5.97 11.24 -5.40
N VAL A 48 5.65 10.65 -6.56
CA VAL A 48 6.48 10.71 -7.77
C VAL A 48 6.63 12.14 -8.31
N ASN A 49 5.61 12.99 -8.14
CA ASN A 49 5.65 14.38 -8.58
C ASN A 49 6.24 15.35 -7.54
N GLU A 50 6.84 14.85 -6.45
CA GLU A 50 7.39 15.65 -5.34
C GLU A 50 6.34 16.61 -4.71
N LYS A 51 5.09 16.14 -4.63
CA LYS A 51 3.93 16.88 -4.11
C LYS A 51 3.26 16.17 -2.94
N SER A 52 4.02 15.34 -2.21
CA SER A 52 3.53 14.68 -1.01
C SER A 52 3.01 15.68 0.01
N ILE A 53 1.85 15.38 0.58
CA ILE A 53 1.20 16.21 1.58
C ILE A 53 1.43 15.69 3.01
N HIS A 54 1.96 14.45 3.14
CA HIS A 54 2.26 13.79 4.42
C HIS A 54 1.07 13.84 5.39
N PRO A 55 -0.11 13.31 4.98
CA PRO A 55 -1.29 13.36 5.82
C PRO A 55 -1.06 12.58 7.11
N HIS A 56 -1.82 12.88 8.16
CA HIS A 56 -1.86 12.07 9.38
C HIS A 56 -0.49 11.81 10.04
N GLY A 57 0.45 12.73 9.91
CA GLY A 57 1.81 12.59 10.45
C GLY A 57 2.03 13.28 11.81
N ASP A 58 1.01 13.83 12.45
CA ASP A 58 1.08 14.65 13.63
C ASP A 58 0.65 13.93 14.92
N MET A 59 0.84 14.60 16.06
CA MET A 59 0.47 14.04 17.36
C MET A 59 -1.04 13.99 17.59
N ASP A 60 -1.82 14.85 16.92
CA ASP A 60 -3.28 14.81 16.98
C ASP A 60 -3.80 13.50 16.37
N ARG A 61 -3.17 13.04 15.28
CA ARG A 61 -3.50 11.75 14.69
C ARG A 61 -3.10 10.58 15.60
N VAL A 62 -1.93 10.64 16.24
CA VAL A 62 -1.50 9.64 17.24
C VAL A 62 -2.56 9.51 18.34
N GLU A 63 -3.03 10.64 18.90
CA GLU A 63 -4.05 10.64 19.94
C GLU A 63 -5.39 10.05 19.44
N LYS A 64 -5.83 10.44 18.25
CA LYS A 64 -7.06 9.93 17.64
C LYS A 64 -7.04 8.43 17.39
N THR A 65 -5.90 7.87 16.99
CA THR A 65 -5.77 6.44 16.64
C THR A 65 -5.37 5.57 17.83
N ALA A 66 -4.93 6.15 18.97
CA ALA A 66 -4.50 5.39 20.14
C ALA A 66 -5.53 4.38 20.67
N PRO A 67 -6.85 4.64 20.67
CA PRO A 67 -7.84 3.68 21.15
C PRO A 67 -8.07 2.48 20.21
N HIS A 68 -7.94 2.67 18.90
CA HIS A 68 -8.18 1.65 17.86
C HIS A 68 -7.62 2.08 16.51
N GLN A 69 -7.37 1.10 15.64
CA GLN A 69 -7.00 1.32 14.24
C GLN A 69 -8.16 0.99 13.30
N ALA A 70 -8.26 1.70 12.19
CA ALA A 70 -9.24 1.48 11.14
C ALA A 70 -8.62 1.78 9.76
N PRO A 71 -7.61 1.02 9.32
CA PRO A 71 -6.96 1.23 8.04
C PRO A 71 -7.94 0.94 6.90
N PHE A 72 -7.89 1.75 5.83
CA PHE A 72 -8.74 1.51 4.66
C PHE A 72 -8.16 0.44 3.73
N ALA A 73 -6.84 0.21 3.79
CA ALA A 73 -6.14 -0.77 2.96
C ALA A 73 -5.08 -1.53 3.76
N ALA A 74 -4.71 -2.71 3.26
CA ALA A 74 -3.51 -3.42 3.69
C ALA A 74 -2.55 -3.57 2.51
N VAL A 75 -1.24 -3.54 2.81
CA VAL A 75 -0.18 -3.73 1.81
C VAL A 75 0.78 -4.81 2.29
N VAL A 76 0.90 -5.87 1.50
CA VAL A 76 1.96 -6.88 1.66
C VAL A 76 3.14 -6.44 0.79
N GLY A 77 4.22 -6.01 1.42
CA GLY A 77 5.40 -5.50 0.75
C GLY A 77 6.70 -6.20 1.16
N CYS A 78 7.78 -5.85 0.45
CA CYS A 78 9.10 -6.34 0.81
C CYS A 78 9.67 -5.61 2.03
N SER A 79 10.49 -6.34 2.82
CA SER A 79 11.32 -5.76 3.89
C SER A 79 12.48 -4.89 3.36
N ASP A 80 12.69 -4.81 2.06
CA ASP A 80 13.72 -3.98 1.42
C ASP A 80 13.61 -2.54 1.90
N SER A 81 14.72 -1.96 2.37
CA SER A 81 14.76 -0.62 2.95
C SER A 81 14.39 0.50 1.97
N ARG A 82 14.41 0.20 0.67
CA ARG A 82 14.01 1.14 -0.41
C ARG A 82 12.50 1.15 -0.67
N VAL A 83 11.72 0.33 0.05
CA VAL A 83 10.26 0.16 -0.11
C VAL A 83 9.53 0.66 1.14
N PRO A 84 9.58 1.96 1.46
CA PRO A 84 8.86 2.54 2.60
C PRO A 84 7.39 2.76 2.20
N VAL A 85 6.54 1.77 2.43
CA VAL A 85 5.17 1.67 1.88
C VAL A 85 4.34 2.94 2.16
N GLU A 86 4.36 3.44 3.38
CA GLU A 86 3.61 4.63 3.78
C GLU A 86 4.06 5.88 3.00
N LEU A 87 5.37 6.03 2.77
CA LEU A 87 5.90 7.15 1.99
C LEU A 87 5.56 7.03 0.51
N LEU A 88 5.64 5.81 -0.06
CA LEU A 88 5.37 5.56 -1.48
C LEU A 88 3.93 5.92 -1.85
N PHE A 89 3.00 5.73 -0.92
CA PHE A 89 1.59 6.00 -1.12
C PHE A 89 1.14 7.31 -0.48
N ASP A 90 2.08 8.11 0.08
CA ASP A 90 1.78 9.38 0.75
C ASP A 90 0.63 9.23 1.77
N GLN A 91 0.76 8.23 2.64
CA GLN A 91 -0.19 7.88 3.69
C GLN A 91 0.45 8.07 5.07
N GLY A 92 -0.38 8.22 6.10
CA GLY A 92 0.07 8.48 7.46
C GLY A 92 -0.40 7.45 8.49
N ILE A 93 -0.35 7.85 9.74
CA ILE A 93 -0.64 6.99 10.90
C ILE A 93 -2.08 6.47 10.84
N GLY A 94 -2.22 5.14 10.80
CA GLY A 94 -3.51 4.45 10.86
C GLY A 94 -4.26 4.36 9.52
N ASP A 95 -3.68 4.83 8.40
CA ASP A 95 -4.33 4.80 7.09
C ASP A 95 -4.22 3.44 6.42
N ILE A 96 -3.05 2.82 6.50
CA ILE A 96 -2.77 1.51 5.90
C ILE A 96 -2.18 0.53 6.91
N PHE A 97 -2.52 -0.74 6.77
CA PHE A 97 -1.95 -1.85 7.53
C PHE A 97 -0.83 -2.49 6.71
N VAL A 98 0.42 -2.42 7.19
CA VAL A 98 1.58 -2.84 6.41
C VAL A 98 2.14 -4.15 6.94
N ILE A 99 2.25 -5.15 6.06
CA ILE A 99 2.85 -6.46 6.31
C ILE A 99 4.12 -6.55 5.49
N ARG A 100 5.30 -6.68 6.11
CA ARG A 100 6.58 -6.69 5.40
C ARG A 100 7.35 -7.97 5.65
N THR A 101 7.67 -8.66 4.56
CA THR A 101 8.53 -9.85 4.57
C THR A 101 9.56 -9.74 3.44
N ALA A 102 10.72 -10.40 3.55
CA ALA A 102 11.65 -10.43 2.43
C ALA A 102 11.01 -11.09 1.21
N GLY A 103 11.05 -10.39 0.06
CA GLY A 103 10.41 -10.83 -1.17
C GLY A 103 8.88 -10.76 -1.17
N ASN A 104 8.24 -9.94 -0.31
CA ASN A 104 6.77 -9.88 -0.16
C ASN A 104 6.07 -11.26 -0.07
N ASN A 105 6.78 -12.24 0.51
CA ASN A 105 6.37 -13.64 0.57
C ASN A 105 5.35 -13.88 1.69
N VAL A 106 4.17 -14.42 1.35
CA VAL A 106 3.11 -14.79 2.31
C VAL A 106 3.09 -16.29 2.65
N ASN A 107 4.08 -17.05 2.19
CA ASN A 107 4.13 -18.51 2.38
C ASN A 107 4.50 -18.92 3.83
N SER A 108 3.79 -18.36 4.81
CA SER A 108 3.84 -18.83 6.19
C SER A 108 2.53 -18.53 6.91
N GLU A 109 2.14 -19.41 7.83
CA GLU A 109 0.91 -19.25 8.63
C GLU A 109 0.92 -17.92 9.43
N MET A 110 2.07 -17.49 9.92
CA MET A 110 2.18 -16.25 10.71
C MET A 110 1.93 -15.01 9.83
N VAL A 111 2.44 -15.01 8.60
CA VAL A 111 2.21 -13.89 7.65
C VAL A 111 0.76 -13.91 7.19
N MET A 112 0.23 -15.09 6.84
CA MET A 112 -1.19 -15.23 6.48
C MET A 112 -2.10 -14.84 7.65
N GLY A 113 -1.76 -15.15 8.88
CA GLY A 113 -2.50 -14.66 10.05
C GLY A 113 -2.57 -13.13 10.15
N SER A 114 -1.54 -12.41 9.70
CA SER A 114 -1.58 -10.94 9.61
C SER A 114 -2.46 -10.46 8.45
N VAL A 115 -2.47 -11.18 7.33
CA VAL A 115 -3.38 -10.93 6.20
C VAL A 115 -4.83 -11.13 6.63
N ASP A 116 -5.13 -12.25 7.28
CA ASP A 116 -6.47 -12.57 7.78
C ASP A 116 -6.94 -11.54 8.81
N TYR A 117 -6.04 -11.10 9.70
CA TYR A 117 -6.34 -10.06 10.67
C TYR A 117 -6.76 -8.74 9.99
N ALA A 118 -6.04 -8.32 8.94
CA ALA A 118 -6.40 -7.13 8.19
C ALA A 118 -7.78 -7.26 7.50
N ILE A 119 -8.07 -8.43 6.94
CA ILE A 119 -9.32 -8.68 6.19
C ILE A 119 -10.50 -8.89 7.14
N GLU A 120 -10.35 -9.76 8.17
CA GLU A 120 -11.45 -10.21 9.00
C GLU A 120 -11.72 -9.30 10.19
N HIS A 121 -10.67 -8.77 10.84
CA HIS A 121 -10.82 -7.96 12.06
C HIS A 121 -10.80 -6.46 11.78
N LEU A 122 -10.01 -5.99 10.80
CA LEU A 122 -9.93 -4.56 10.46
C LEU A 122 -10.86 -4.19 9.31
N GLY A 123 -11.31 -5.14 8.50
CA GLY A 123 -12.27 -4.92 7.42
C GLY A 123 -11.73 -4.02 6.32
N VAL A 124 -10.42 -4.11 6.01
CA VAL A 124 -9.80 -3.34 4.94
C VAL A 124 -10.52 -3.56 3.62
N LYS A 125 -10.60 -2.52 2.80
CA LYS A 125 -11.28 -2.56 1.49
C LYS A 125 -10.39 -3.03 0.36
N LEU A 126 -9.07 -2.85 0.52
CA LEU A 126 -8.05 -3.22 -0.45
C LEU A 126 -6.93 -3.99 0.24
N LEU A 127 -6.53 -5.12 -0.35
CA LEU A 127 -5.26 -5.78 -0.06
C LEU A 127 -4.37 -5.69 -1.30
N LEU A 128 -3.26 -4.97 -1.20
CA LEU A 128 -2.29 -4.81 -2.26
C LEU A 128 -1.07 -5.67 -2.01
N VAL A 129 -0.68 -6.53 -2.96
CA VAL A 129 0.60 -7.24 -2.93
C VAL A 129 1.59 -6.48 -3.80
N LEU A 130 2.61 -5.89 -3.15
CA LEU A 130 3.56 -4.97 -3.77
C LEU A 130 4.91 -5.65 -4.00
N GLY A 131 5.17 -6.06 -5.24
CA GLY A 131 6.50 -6.43 -5.71
C GLY A 131 7.32 -5.17 -6.04
N HIS A 132 8.64 -5.31 -6.18
CA HIS A 132 9.50 -4.18 -6.50
C HIS A 132 10.73 -4.57 -7.32
N GLY A 133 11.25 -3.65 -8.09
CA GLY A 133 12.46 -3.82 -8.91
C GLY A 133 13.68 -4.19 -8.08
N SER A 134 14.54 -5.03 -8.64
CA SER A 134 15.80 -5.46 -8.01
C SER A 134 15.60 -6.07 -6.61
N CYS A 135 14.56 -6.88 -6.43
CA CYS A 135 14.26 -7.53 -5.15
C CYS A 135 15.33 -8.59 -4.80
N GLY A 136 16.05 -8.38 -3.69
CA GLY A 136 17.13 -9.27 -3.25
C GLY A 136 16.64 -10.70 -2.94
N GLY A 137 15.42 -10.86 -2.40
CA GLY A 137 14.83 -12.18 -2.15
C GLY A 137 14.60 -12.98 -3.43
N VAL A 138 14.03 -12.34 -4.46
CA VAL A 138 13.83 -13.00 -5.77
C VAL A 138 15.15 -13.22 -6.49
N THR A 139 16.10 -12.26 -6.43
CA THR A 139 17.44 -12.42 -6.99
C THR A 139 18.16 -13.65 -6.42
N GLY A 140 18.12 -13.81 -5.09
CA GLY A 140 18.71 -14.98 -4.43
C GLY A 140 17.99 -16.28 -4.83
N ALA A 141 16.66 -16.25 -4.93
CA ALA A 141 15.88 -17.42 -5.30
C ALA A 141 16.12 -17.92 -6.72
N ILE A 142 16.37 -17.03 -7.70
CA ILE A 142 16.68 -17.44 -9.09
C ILE A 142 18.16 -17.71 -9.34
N SER A 143 19.03 -17.46 -8.35
CA SER A 143 20.46 -17.77 -8.47
C SER A 143 20.68 -19.28 -8.64
N ASP A 144 21.64 -19.66 -9.49
CA ASP A 144 22.12 -21.04 -9.70
C ASP A 144 23.36 -21.37 -8.86
N GLY A 145 23.77 -20.44 -7.96
CA GLY A 145 24.89 -20.60 -7.05
C GLY A 145 24.63 -21.62 -5.92
N GLU A 146 25.55 -21.66 -4.96
CA GLU A 146 25.40 -22.49 -3.76
C GLU A 146 24.12 -22.14 -3.02
N GLU A 147 23.40 -23.17 -2.53
CA GLU A 147 22.19 -22.97 -1.74
C GLU A 147 22.53 -22.31 -0.40
N GLU A 148 21.81 -21.26 -0.07
CA GLU A 148 21.88 -20.64 1.24
C GLU A 148 21.35 -21.60 2.31
N HIS A 149 21.87 -21.49 3.52
CA HIS A 149 21.53 -22.38 4.62
C HIS A 149 20.68 -21.68 5.70
N GLY A 150 20.08 -22.48 6.57
CA GLY A 150 19.32 -21.99 7.71
C GLY A 150 18.07 -21.21 7.29
N ASN A 151 17.77 -20.13 8.00
CA ASN A 151 16.54 -19.35 7.78
C ASN A 151 16.51 -18.64 6.42
N ILE A 152 17.68 -18.19 5.92
CA ILE A 152 17.77 -17.58 4.59
C ILE A 152 17.50 -18.64 3.53
N GLY A 153 18.12 -19.81 3.63
CA GLY A 153 17.87 -20.91 2.68
C GLY A 153 16.41 -21.33 2.66
N HIS A 154 15.77 -21.42 3.82
CA HIS A 154 14.33 -21.72 3.89
C HIS A 154 13.48 -20.63 3.20
N LEU A 155 13.75 -19.35 3.47
CA LEU A 155 13.06 -18.23 2.81
C LEU A 155 13.23 -18.27 1.29
N LEU A 156 14.48 -18.37 0.82
CA LEU A 156 14.77 -18.38 -0.61
C LEU A 156 14.19 -19.63 -1.31
N GLY A 157 14.17 -20.78 -0.62
CA GLY A 157 13.53 -22.00 -1.10
C GLY A 157 12.05 -21.80 -1.38
N THR A 158 11.31 -21.16 -0.47
CA THR A 158 9.88 -20.87 -0.68
C THR A 158 9.61 -19.92 -1.83
N ILE A 159 10.52 -18.96 -2.09
CA ILE A 159 10.42 -18.08 -3.27
C ILE A 159 10.83 -18.83 -4.53
N ARG A 160 11.87 -19.67 -4.46
CA ARG A 160 12.35 -20.48 -5.59
C ARG A 160 11.27 -21.43 -6.13
N ASP A 161 10.47 -22.01 -5.26
CA ASP A 161 9.33 -22.85 -5.67
C ASP A 161 8.36 -22.07 -6.57
N ASP A 162 8.14 -20.80 -6.29
CA ASP A 162 7.27 -19.92 -7.09
C ASP A 162 7.90 -19.53 -8.44
N VAL A 163 9.22 -19.42 -8.51
CA VAL A 163 9.97 -18.87 -9.65
C VAL A 163 10.90 -19.89 -10.29
N SER A 164 10.61 -21.18 -10.16
CA SER A 164 11.47 -22.28 -10.61
C SER A 164 11.85 -22.20 -12.10
N ASP A 165 10.96 -21.69 -12.94
CA ASP A 165 11.20 -21.50 -14.38
C ASP A 165 12.26 -20.42 -14.69
N TYR A 166 12.60 -19.59 -13.71
CA TYR A 166 13.53 -18.46 -13.85
C TYR A 166 14.91 -18.75 -13.23
N VAL A 167 15.09 -19.91 -12.60
CA VAL A 167 16.38 -20.28 -11.97
C VAL A 167 17.47 -20.35 -13.03
N GLY A 168 18.65 -19.76 -12.73
CA GLY A 168 19.78 -19.66 -13.65
C GLY A 168 19.60 -18.63 -14.78
N LYS A 169 18.57 -17.77 -14.72
CA LYS A 169 18.24 -16.77 -15.76
C LYS A 169 18.21 -15.35 -15.15
N PRO A 170 19.33 -14.78 -14.72
CA PRO A 170 19.36 -13.48 -14.05
C PRO A 170 18.78 -12.33 -14.89
N GLU A 171 18.84 -12.43 -16.23
CA GLU A 171 18.23 -11.48 -17.15
C GLU A 171 16.70 -11.46 -17.08
N SER A 172 16.09 -12.48 -16.49
CA SER A 172 14.63 -12.61 -16.32
C SER A 172 14.15 -12.15 -14.92
N LEU A 173 14.99 -11.48 -14.13
CA LEU A 173 14.68 -11.09 -12.77
C LEU A 173 13.35 -10.32 -12.65
N ASP A 174 13.12 -9.37 -13.54
CA ASP A 174 11.90 -8.56 -13.50
C ASP A 174 10.65 -9.42 -13.75
N ALA A 175 10.71 -10.33 -14.73
CA ALA A 175 9.65 -11.30 -14.99
C ALA A 175 9.40 -12.24 -13.79
N ALA A 176 10.48 -12.70 -13.13
CA ALA A 176 10.39 -13.53 -11.94
C ALA A 176 9.73 -12.77 -10.77
N ILE A 177 10.05 -11.49 -10.57
CA ILE A 177 9.42 -10.63 -9.55
C ILE A 177 7.92 -10.50 -9.82
N HIS A 178 7.54 -10.19 -11.06
CA HIS A 178 6.12 -10.09 -11.44
C HIS A 178 5.36 -11.40 -11.25
N HIS A 179 6.00 -12.53 -11.59
CA HIS A 179 5.42 -13.85 -11.43
C HIS A 179 5.25 -14.20 -9.95
N HIS A 180 6.32 -14.06 -9.15
CA HIS A 180 6.26 -14.31 -7.71
C HIS A 180 5.17 -13.46 -7.03
N THR A 181 5.10 -12.17 -7.34
CA THR A 181 4.06 -11.29 -6.78
C THR A 181 2.66 -11.77 -7.16
N GLN A 182 2.46 -12.28 -8.36
CA GLN A 182 1.19 -12.86 -8.80
C GLN A 182 0.85 -14.13 -8.01
N VAL A 183 1.83 -15.02 -7.80
CA VAL A 183 1.64 -16.24 -6.99
C VAL A 183 1.22 -15.89 -5.55
N GLN A 184 1.77 -14.82 -4.94
CA GLN A 184 1.31 -14.38 -3.62
C GLN A 184 -0.15 -13.94 -3.62
N VAL A 185 -0.60 -13.21 -4.64
CA VAL A 185 -2.03 -12.85 -4.82
C VAL A 185 -2.87 -14.12 -4.91
N GLU A 186 -2.47 -15.09 -5.74
CA GLU A 186 -3.20 -16.35 -5.94
C GLU A 186 -3.31 -17.17 -4.66
N ARG A 187 -2.25 -17.21 -3.85
CA ARG A 187 -2.30 -17.85 -2.51
C ARG A 187 -3.33 -17.21 -1.60
N ILE A 188 -3.37 -15.89 -1.55
CA ILE A 188 -4.31 -15.15 -0.70
C ILE A 188 -5.75 -15.40 -1.14
N ILE A 189 -6.04 -15.25 -2.43
CA ILE A 189 -7.41 -15.42 -2.94
C ILE A 189 -7.92 -16.87 -2.93
N ALA A 190 -7.01 -17.84 -2.78
CA ALA A 190 -7.38 -19.26 -2.65
C ALA A 190 -8.07 -19.59 -1.31
N TYR A 191 -7.96 -18.72 -0.31
CA TYR A 191 -8.65 -18.92 0.96
C TYR A 191 -10.14 -18.63 0.81
N PRO A 192 -11.04 -19.55 1.23
CA PRO A 192 -12.48 -19.41 0.98
C PRO A 192 -13.11 -18.13 1.51
N HIS A 193 -12.71 -17.68 2.71
CA HIS A 193 -13.22 -16.44 3.31
C HIS A 193 -12.78 -15.19 2.55
N VAL A 194 -11.57 -15.19 1.97
CA VAL A 194 -11.09 -14.09 1.11
C VAL A 194 -11.88 -14.07 -0.21
N ALA A 195 -12.04 -15.25 -0.84
CA ALA A 195 -12.80 -15.39 -2.08
C ALA A 195 -14.26 -14.93 -1.91
N GLU A 196 -14.88 -15.24 -0.76
CA GLU A 196 -16.24 -14.80 -0.43
C GLU A 196 -16.34 -13.27 -0.35
N LYS A 197 -15.43 -12.59 0.35
CA LYS A 197 -15.41 -11.12 0.45
C LYS A 197 -15.19 -10.44 -0.90
N ILE A 198 -14.35 -11.02 -1.77
CA ILE A 198 -14.17 -10.54 -3.14
C ILE A 198 -15.46 -10.69 -3.92
N ALA A 199 -16.11 -11.84 -3.86
CA ALA A 199 -17.35 -12.10 -4.56
C ALA A 199 -18.51 -11.18 -4.12
N ASN A 200 -18.52 -10.78 -2.85
CA ASN A 200 -19.49 -9.83 -2.29
C ASN A 200 -19.17 -8.36 -2.60
N GLY A 201 -18.03 -8.06 -3.23
CA GLY A 201 -17.58 -6.68 -3.49
C GLY A 201 -17.12 -5.92 -2.25
N GLU A 202 -16.78 -6.64 -1.17
CA GLU A 202 -16.32 -6.05 0.09
C GLU A 202 -14.81 -5.81 0.12
N LEU A 203 -14.05 -6.58 -0.67
CA LEU A 203 -12.59 -6.59 -0.72
C LEU A 203 -12.10 -6.64 -2.17
N LEU A 204 -11.09 -5.84 -2.50
CA LEU A 204 -10.27 -5.99 -3.70
C LEU A 204 -8.88 -6.52 -3.29
N VAL A 205 -8.43 -7.61 -3.91
CA VAL A 205 -7.05 -8.08 -3.81
C VAL A 205 -6.35 -7.83 -5.14
N LYS A 206 -5.22 -7.13 -5.12
CA LYS A 206 -4.55 -6.70 -6.35
C LYS A 206 -3.03 -6.80 -6.26
N LYS A 207 -2.41 -7.15 -7.38
CA LYS A 207 -0.97 -7.06 -7.58
C LYS A 207 -0.57 -5.62 -7.93
N ALA A 208 0.59 -5.18 -7.42
CA ALA A 208 1.24 -3.96 -7.86
C ALA A 208 2.76 -4.14 -7.94
N TYR A 209 3.43 -3.28 -8.69
CA TYR A 209 4.87 -3.28 -8.86
C TYR A 209 5.43 -1.88 -8.66
N TYR A 210 6.41 -1.76 -7.78
CA TYR A 210 7.15 -0.55 -7.47
C TYR A 210 8.48 -0.52 -8.20
N ASP A 211 8.67 0.45 -9.06
CA ASP A 211 9.95 0.71 -9.72
C ASP A 211 10.84 1.55 -8.79
N VAL A 212 11.89 0.93 -8.26
CA VAL A 212 12.86 1.56 -7.34
C VAL A 212 13.68 2.68 -7.99
N ASN A 213 13.68 2.80 -9.32
CA ASN A 213 14.42 3.84 -10.03
C ASN A 213 13.61 5.12 -10.21
N THR A 214 12.29 4.99 -10.31
CA THR A 214 11.38 6.11 -10.62
C THR A 214 10.44 6.47 -9.49
N GLY A 215 10.29 5.59 -8.49
CA GLY A 215 9.31 5.76 -7.43
C GLY A 215 7.88 5.41 -7.84
N LYS A 216 7.65 5.02 -9.09
CA LYS A 216 6.31 4.77 -9.63
C LYS A 216 5.81 3.38 -9.27
N VAL A 217 4.53 3.31 -8.89
CA VAL A 217 3.78 2.06 -8.73
C VAL A 217 2.88 1.84 -9.94
N THR A 218 2.87 0.60 -10.47
CA THR A 218 1.95 0.14 -11.53
C THR A 218 1.08 -1.01 -11.00
N TYR A 219 -0.15 -1.19 -11.57
CA TYR A 219 -1.20 -2.05 -11.03
C TYR A 219 -1.70 -3.07 -12.04
#